data_ef5ab78b1f071e498725caf76bc3dd3f
#
_entry.id   ef5ab78b1f071e498725caf76bc3dd3f
#
_cell.length_a   1.000
_cell.length_b   1.000
_cell.length_c   1.000
_cell.angle_alpha   90.00
_cell.angle_beta   90.00
_cell.angle_gamma   90.00
#
_symmetry.space_group_name_H-M   'P 1'
#
loop_
_entity.id
_entity.type
_entity.pdbx_description
1 polymer ?
#
loop_
_entity_poly.entity_id
_entity_poly.type
_entity_poly.pdbx_seq_one_letter_code
_entity_poly.pdbx_strand_id
1 'polypeptide(L)'
;MLVTALVTKKQMMFAMLGLMLAISCLQAVASELLRAGWIEKAVLYPHGIVLHSKLDTGAKTSSLHAPDPDYFTRDGKDWVRISVTNKNIETVMVETPVVRTAKIKRHFGEGQTRSVILLDLCIGNVRKTEEVNLVDRAGMNYQLLIGRNFLKGSLLIDSGATYMLSPDCPG
;
A
#
# COMPACT_ATOMS: atom_id res chain seq x y z
N MET A 1 24.09 -38.39 -53.38
CA MET A 1 24.31 -37.02 -52.87
C MET A 1 23.01 -36.21 -52.59
N LEU A 2 21.83 -36.56 -53.10
CA LEU A 2 20.60 -35.81 -52.91
C LEU A 2 19.87 -36.09 -51.56
N VAL A 3 20.06 -37.25 -50.95
CA VAL A 3 19.28 -37.65 -49.73
C VAL A 3 19.80 -36.96 -48.47
N THR A 4 21.11 -36.67 -48.39
CA THR A 4 21.74 -36.03 -47.24
C THR A 4 21.34 -34.53 -47.11
N ALA A 5 21.08 -33.84 -48.21
CA ALA A 5 20.68 -32.43 -48.22
C ALA A 5 19.22 -32.21 -47.79
N LEU A 6 18.34 -33.23 -47.98
CA LEU A 6 16.92 -33.12 -47.56
C LEU A 6 16.73 -33.30 -46.03
N VAL A 7 17.60 -34.15 -45.44
CA VAL A 7 17.57 -34.39 -43.98
C VAL A 7 18.00 -33.14 -43.20
N THR A 8 19.03 -32.45 -43.68
CA THR A 8 19.53 -31.22 -43.02
C THR A 8 18.56 -30.05 -43.10
N LYS A 9 17.81 -29.86 -44.20
CA LYS A 9 16.78 -28.82 -44.32
C LYS A 9 15.60 -29.05 -43.35
N LYS A 10 15.18 -30.33 -43.23
CA LYS A 10 14.08 -30.68 -42.32
C LYS A 10 14.49 -30.51 -40.84
N GLN A 11 15.73 -30.85 -40.48
CA GLN A 11 16.24 -30.63 -39.13
C GLN A 11 16.42 -29.15 -38.81
N MET A 12 16.88 -28.31 -39.73
CA MET A 12 16.96 -26.86 -39.55
C MET A 12 15.58 -26.22 -39.39
N MET A 13 14.59 -26.68 -40.12
CA MET A 13 13.24 -26.15 -40.05
C MET A 13 12.57 -26.49 -38.69
N PHE A 14 12.81 -27.69 -38.15
CA PHE A 14 12.32 -28.04 -36.78
C PHE A 14 13.09 -27.31 -35.70
N ALA A 15 14.37 -27.04 -35.85
CA ALA A 15 15.16 -26.24 -34.90
C ALA A 15 14.71 -24.78 -34.88
N MET A 16 14.43 -24.17 -36.03
CA MET A 16 13.88 -22.81 -36.11
C MET A 16 12.47 -22.70 -35.54
N LEU A 17 11.61 -23.69 -35.78
CA LEU A 17 10.25 -23.70 -35.22
C LEU A 17 10.26 -23.88 -33.69
N GLY A 18 11.18 -24.71 -33.16
CA GLY A 18 11.39 -24.86 -31.71
C GLY A 18 11.93 -23.60 -31.05
N LEU A 19 12.80 -22.85 -31.70
CA LEU A 19 13.32 -21.58 -31.19
C LEU A 19 12.27 -20.48 -31.20
N MET A 20 11.40 -20.43 -32.19
CA MET A 20 10.27 -19.46 -32.20
C MET A 20 9.24 -19.76 -31.13
N LEU A 21 8.93 -21.02 -30.78
CA LEU A 21 8.04 -21.35 -29.68
C LEU A 21 8.63 -21.02 -28.31
N ALA A 22 9.94 -21.08 -28.14
CA ALA A 22 10.61 -20.76 -26.88
C ALA A 22 10.61 -19.24 -26.58
N ILE A 23 10.58 -18.39 -27.59
CA ILE A 23 10.55 -16.93 -27.45
C ILE A 23 9.16 -16.42 -27.00
N SER A 24 8.09 -17.17 -27.25
CA SER A 24 6.71 -16.77 -26.89
C SER A 24 6.40 -16.87 -25.39
N CYS A 25 7.28 -17.42 -24.56
CA CYS A 25 7.01 -17.69 -23.15
C CYS A 25 7.57 -16.66 -22.16
N LEU A 26 8.27 -15.62 -22.64
CA LEU A 26 8.78 -14.53 -21.78
C LEU A 26 7.95 -13.24 -21.91
N GLN A 27 6.65 -13.36 -21.79
CA GLN A 27 5.84 -12.18 -21.46
C GLN A 27 5.99 -11.93 -19.96
N ALA A 28 6.96 -11.10 -19.59
CA ALA A 28 6.99 -10.52 -18.27
C ALA A 28 5.68 -9.74 -18.08
N VAL A 29 4.79 -10.27 -17.24
CA VAL A 29 3.62 -9.50 -16.76
C VAL A 29 4.17 -8.38 -15.93
N ALA A 30 4.47 -7.25 -16.56
CA ALA A 30 4.71 -6.01 -15.84
C ALA A 30 3.39 -5.69 -15.11
N SER A 31 3.39 -5.73 -13.79
CA SER A 31 2.24 -5.26 -13.03
C SER A 31 2.06 -3.78 -13.35
N GLU A 32 0.97 -3.46 -14.03
CA GLU A 32 0.65 -2.07 -14.37
C GLU A 32 0.38 -1.32 -13.07
N LEU A 33 1.09 -0.18 -12.89
CA LEU A 33 0.87 0.68 -11.74
C LEU A 33 -0.49 1.36 -11.88
N LEU A 34 -1.32 1.26 -10.84
CA LEU A 34 -2.63 1.89 -10.84
C LEU A 34 -2.50 3.41 -10.66
N ARG A 35 -3.10 4.20 -11.55
CA ARG A 35 -3.11 5.66 -11.43
C ARG A 35 -4.14 6.08 -10.39
N ALA A 36 -3.71 6.85 -9.38
CA ALA A 36 -4.50 7.37 -8.27
C ALA A 36 -4.40 8.88 -8.19
N GLY A 37 -5.43 9.54 -7.69
CA GLY A 37 -5.37 10.95 -7.32
C GLY A 37 -4.52 11.18 -6.07
N TRP A 38 -4.18 12.44 -5.77
CA TRP A 38 -3.44 12.77 -4.53
C TRP A 38 -4.30 12.67 -3.28
N ILE A 39 -5.64 12.59 -3.43
CA ILE A 39 -6.61 12.24 -2.39
C ILE A 39 -7.42 11.05 -2.87
N GLU A 40 -7.51 10.00 -2.05
CA GLU A 40 -8.30 8.81 -2.34
C GLU A 40 -9.05 8.32 -1.09
N LYS A 41 -10.06 7.48 -1.34
CA LYS A 41 -10.70 6.70 -0.28
C LYS A 41 -9.85 5.49 0.05
N ALA A 42 -9.61 5.25 1.33
CA ALA A 42 -8.97 4.05 1.84
C ALA A 42 -9.91 3.31 2.78
N VAL A 43 -10.00 1.98 2.67
CA VAL A 43 -10.74 1.14 3.61
C VAL A 43 -9.75 0.54 4.61
N LEU A 44 -10.08 0.63 5.88
CA LEU A 44 -9.36 -0.03 6.97
C LEU A 44 -10.05 -1.36 7.30
N TYR A 45 -9.32 -2.46 7.11
CA TYR A 45 -9.77 -3.81 7.44
C TYR A 45 -9.31 -4.26 8.84
N PRO A 46 -10.06 -5.16 9.49
CA PRO A 46 -11.30 -5.81 9.06
C PRO A 46 -12.57 -4.97 9.27
N HIS A 47 -12.45 -3.75 9.77
CA HIS A 47 -13.58 -2.92 10.22
C HIS A 47 -14.44 -2.36 9.07
N GLY A 48 -13.93 -2.32 7.84
CA GLY A 48 -14.64 -1.81 6.67
C GLY A 48 -14.84 -0.29 6.67
N ILE A 49 -14.23 0.46 7.63
CA ILE A 49 -14.40 1.90 7.71
C ILE A 49 -13.66 2.61 6.57
N VAL A 50 -14.35 3.51 5.88
CA VAL A 50 -13.81 4.29 4.76
C VAL A 50 -13.26 5.61 5.27
N LEU A 51 -11.97 5.85 5.02
CA LEU A 51 -11.27 7.07 5.38
C LEU A 51 -10.88 7.86 4.12
N HIS A 52 -10.94 9.19 4.20
CA HIS A 52 -10.32 10.04 3.19
C HIS A 52 -8.83 10.15 3.48
N SER A 53 -8.00 9.77 2.53
CA SER A 53 -6.56 9.70 2.68
C SER A 53 -5.83 10.64 1.72
N LYS A 54 -4.76 11.28 2.22
CA LYS A 54 -3.80 12.00 1.39
C LYS A 54 -2.68 11.05 0.98
N LEU A 55 -2.45 10.87 -0.32
CA LEU A 55 -1.33 10.11 -0.86
C LEU A 55 -0.11 11.03 -0.95
N ASP A 56 0.89 10.78 -0.10
CA ASP A 56 2.01 11.69 0.13
C ASP A 56 3.34 11.05 -0.27
N THR A 57 3.84 11.42 -1.45
CA THR A 57 5.14 10.95 -1.95
C THR A 57 6.33 11.54 -1.18
N GLY A 58 6.14 12.57 -0.35
CA GLY A 58 7.16 13.14 0.53
C GLY A 58 7.37 12.33 1.82
N ALA A 59 6.33 11.66 2.32
CA ALA A 59 6.39 10.85 3.52
C ALA A 59 6.85 9.41 3.23
N LYS A 60 7.73 8.83 4.06
CA LYS A 60 8.13 7.42 3.92
C LYS A 60 7.03 6.48 4.42
N THR A 61 6.53 6.72 5.63
CA THR A 61 5.58 5.86 6.37
C THR A 61 4.24 6.56 6.46
N SER A 62 3.16 5.80 6.40
CA SER A 62 1.79 6.28 6.58
C SER A 62 1.55 6.79 8.00
N SER A 63 0.51 7.60 8.21
CA SER A 63 0.12 8.08 9.53
C SER A 63 -1.39 8.21 9.66
N LEU A 64 -1.91 7.80 10.82
CA LEU A 64 -3.32 7.84 11.15
C LEU A 64 -3.57 8.80 12.32
N HIS A 65 -4.68 9.53 12.25
CA HIS A 65 -5.16 10.37 13.35
C HIS A 65 -5.57 9.49 14.54
N ALA A 66 -4.89 9.67 15.64
CA ALA A 66 -5.16 9.03 16.92
C ALA A 66 -4.76 10.01 18.04
N PRO A 67 -5.65 10.95 18.45
CA PRO A 67 -5.31 11.99 19.40
C PRO A 67 -5.09 11.44 20.82
N ASP A 68 -5.88 10.46 21.22
CA ASP A 68 -5.91 9.92 22.58
C ASP A 68 -5.75 8.39 22.56
N PRO A 69 -4.56 7.86 22.19
CA PRO A 69 -4.33 6.43 22.16
C PRO A 69 -4.23 5.86 23.59
N ASP A 70 -4.99 4.81 23.88
CA ASP A 70 -4.97 4.08 25.15
C ASP A 70 -3.95 2.92 25.04
N TYR A 71 -2.86 3.03 25.80
CA TYR A 71 -1.78 2.02 25.82
C TYR A 71 -1.95 1.06 26.98
N PHE A 72 -1.79 -0.22 26.70
CA PHE A 72 -1.85 -1.28 27.70
C PHE A 72 -0.93 -2.45 27.35
N THR A 73 -0.70 -3.34 28.31
CA THR A 73 0.10 -4.55 28.10
C THR A 73 -0.82 -5.76 28.03
N ARG A 74 -0.62 -6.62 27.03
CA ARG A 74 -1.30 -7.92 26.87
C ARG A 74 -0.26 -8.98 26.51
N ASP A 75 -0.17 -10.06 27.31
CA ASP A 75 0.77 -11.16 27.12
C ASP A 75 2.24 -10.71 26.99
N GLY A 76 2.63 -9.72 27.82
CA GLY A 76 4.00 -9.17 27.83
C GLY A 76 4.35 -8.30 26.61
N LYS A 77 3.38 -7.93 25.78
CA LYS A 77 3.55 -7.04 24.63
C LYS A 77 2.79 -5.73 24.82
N ASP A 78 3.34 -4.66 24.28
CA ASP A 78 2.65 -3.36 24.25
C ASP A 78 1.56 -3.36 23.20
N TRP A 79 0.38 -2.95 23.60
CA TRP A 79 -0.80 -2.80 22.75
C TRP A 79 -1.31 -1.37 22.82
N VAL A 80 -2.07 -1.00 21.82
CA VAL A 80 -2.77 0.27 21.78
C VAL A 80 -4.21 0.06 21.31
N ARG A 81 -5.11 0.79 21.96
CA ARG A 81 -6.51 0.95 21.54
C ARG A 81 -6.68 2.36 21.03
N ILE A 82 -7.23 2.51 19.84
CA ILE A 82 -7.50 3.80 19.21
C ILE A 82 -8.93 3.84 18.68
N SER A 83 -9.51 5.04 18.70
CA SER A 83 -10.79 5.35 18.08
C SER A 83 -10.53 5.92 16.68
N VAL A 84 -11.07 5.31 15.65
CA VAL A 84 -10.96 5.78 14.27
C VAL A 84 -12.33 6.23 13.79
N THR A 85 -12.47 7.52 13.52
CA THR A 85 -13.74 8.11 13.06
C THR A 85 -13.60 8.62 11.64
N ASN A 86 -14.56 8.36 10.77
CA ASN A 86 -14.56 8.88 9.41
C ASN A 86 -15.33 10.21 9.30
N LYS A 87 -15.42 10.78 8.09
CA LYS A 87 -16.16 12.03 7.84
C LYS A 87 -17.66 11.91 8.09
N ASN A 88 -18.24 10.71 8.03
CA ASN A 88 -19.65 10.44 8.28
C ASN A 88 -19.94 10.22 9.78
N ILE A 89 -18.95 10.45 10.65
CA ILE A 89 -19.03 10.25 12.10
C ILE A 89 -19.21 8.76 12.50
N GLU A 90 -18.95 7.83 11.58
CA GLU A 90 -18.83 6.42 11.92
C GLU A 90 -17.52 6.20 12.66
N THR A 91 -17.57 5.49 13.77
CA THR A 91 -16.41 5.24 14.64
C THR A 91 -16.21 3.75 14.86
N VAL A 92 -14.99 3.29 14.72
CA VAL A 92 -14.56 1.93 15.06
C VAL A 92 -13.45 1.98 16.10
N MET A 93 -13.43 0.98 16.98
CA MET A 93 -12.33 0.77 17.92
C MET A 93 -11.34 -0.23 17.32
N VAL A 94 -10.08 0.14 17.27
CA VAL A 94 -9.00 -0.70 16.78
C VAL A 94 -8.07 -1.03 17.94
N GLU A 95 -7.90 -2.31 18.25
CA GLU A 95 -6.89 -2.81 19.19
C GLU A 95 -5.81 -3.57 18.41
N THR A 96 -4.56 -3.20 18.61
CA THR A 96 -3.46 -3.80 17.87
C THR A 96 -2.14 -3.69 18.66
N PRO A 97 -1.19 -4.65 18.46
CA PRO A 97 0.13 -4.51 19.04
C PRO A 97 0.88 -3.28 18.51
N VAL A 98 1.64 -2.63 19.39
CA VAL A 98 2.64 -1.65 18.98
C VAL A 98 3.88 -2.41 18.50
N VAL A 99 4.22 -2.26 17.20
CA VAL A 99 5.35 -2.99 16.62
C VAL A 99 6.70 -2.31 16.89
N ARG A 100 6.69 -0.99 17.05
CA ARG A 100 7.87 -0.19 17.43
C ARG A 100 7.49 1.26 17.73
N THR A 101 8.46 2.05 18.16
CA THR A 101 8.37 3.51 18.21
C THR A 101 9.25 4.14 17.13
N ALA A 102 8.80 5.26 16.57
CA ALA A 102 9.53 6.04 15.59
C ALA A 102 9.84 7.45 16.13
N LYS A 103 11.10 7.87 16.03
CA LYS A 103 11.50 9.25 16.33
C LYS A 103 11.43 10.09 15.06
N ILE A 104 10.56 11.08 15.03
CA ILE A 104 10.37 11.99 13.91
C ILE A 104 11.16 13.26 14.20
N LYS A 105 12.18 13.54 13.38
CA LYS A 105 12.93 14.81 13.46
C LYS A 105 12.02 15.94 12.94
N ARG A 106 11.99 17.04 13.68
CA ARG A 106 11.38 18.30 13.23
C ARG A 106 12.48 19.28 12.87
N HIS A 107 12.25 20.16 11.91
CA HIS A 107 13.20 21.22 11.56
C HIS A 107 13.34 22.24 12.70
N PHE A 108 12.28 22.43 13.49
CA PHE A 108 12.26 23.30 14.67
C PHE A 108 11.56 22.57 15.83
N GLY A 109 12.15 22.67 17.04
CA GLY A 109 11.65 22.06 18.27
C GLY A 109 12.12 20.62 18.51
N GLU A 110 11.65 20.02 19.59
CA GLU A 110 11.98 18.64 19.97
C GLU A 110 11.36 17.62 19.00
N GLY A 111 12.10 16.55 18.74
CA GLY A 111 11.61 15.43 17.94
C GLY A 111 10.40 14.77 18.61
N GLN A 112 9.44 14.33 17.80
CA GLN A 112 8.25 13.63 18.27
C GLN A 112 8.47 12.11 18.21
N THR A 113 8.20 11.42 19.32
CA THR A 113 8.11 9.96 19.35
C THR A 113 6.67 9.53 19.01
N ARG A 114 6.53 8.57 18.11
CA ARG A 114 5.24 8.04 17.66
C ARG A 114 5.23 6.52 17.77
N SER A 115 4.14 5.96 18.25
CA SER A 115 3.90 4.54 18.14
C SER A 115 3.59 4.15 16.70
N VAL A 116 4.10 3.01 16.29
CA VAL A 116 3.88 2.41 14.96
C VAL A 116 3.13 1.11 15.14
N ILE A 117 2.06 0.97 14.40
CA ILE A 117 1.20 -0.21 14.36
C ILE A 117 1.13 -0.77 12.94
N LEU A 118 0.65 -2.00 12.78
CA LEU A 118 0.29 -2.55 11.48
C LEU A 118 -1.20 -2.36 11.24
N LEU A 119 -1.55 -1.82 10.07
CA LEU A 119 -2.92 -1.72 9.60
C LEU A 119 -3.05 -2.32 8.21
N ASP A 120 -4.17 -2.97 7.98
CA ASP A 120 -4.53 -3.54 6.68
C ASP A 120 -5.41 -2.52 5.93
N LEU A 121 -4.86 -1.94 4.88
CA LEU A 121 -5.45 -0.82 4.13
C LEU A 121 -5.69 -1.22 2.67
N CYS A 122 -6.82 -0.76 2.12
CA CYS A 122 -7.17 -0.92 0.71
C CYS A 122 -7.41 0.43 0.03
N ILE A 123 -6.77 0.66 -1.14
CA ILE A 123 -7.00 1.81 -2.02
C ILE A 123 -7.15 1.29 -3.44
N GLY A 124 -8.28 1.57 -4.10
CA GLY A 124 -8.63 0.89 -5.35
C GLY A 124 -8.69 -0.62 -5.11
N ASN A 125 -7.96 -1.40 -5.88
CA ASN A 125 -7.80 -2.85 -5.73
C ASN A 125 -6.48 -3.25 -5.04
N VAL A 126 -5.74 -2.28 -4.50
CA VAL A 126 -4.47 -2.50 -3.80
C VAL A 126 -4.70 -2.63 -2.31
N ARG A 127 -4.51 -3.83 -1.76
CA ARG A 127 -4.59 -4.12 -0.32
C ARG A 127 -3.23 -4.48 0.23
N LYS A 128 -2.81 -3.80 1.31
CA LYS A 128 -1.52 -4.04 1.97
C LYS A 128 -1.65 -3.88 3.48
N THR A 129 -0.97 -4.75 4.22
CA THR A 129 -0.67 -4.53 5.63
C THR A 129 0.57 -3.66 5.73
N GLU A 130 0.43 -2.48 6.35
CA GLU A 130 1.47 -1.44 6.37
C GLU A 130 1.74 -0.93 7.78
N GLU A 131 2.99 -0.49 8.01
CA GLU A 131 3.35 0.28 9.19
C GLU A 131 2.74 1.68 9.14
N VAL A 132 1.97 2.03 10.16
CA VAL A 132 1.29 3.32 10.28
C VAL A 132 1.68 3.98 11.59
N ASN A 133 2.13 5.24 11.54
CA ASN A 133 2.40 6.05 12.72
C ASN A 133 1.08 6.58 13.31
N LEU A 134 0.93 6.48 14.62
CA LEU A 134 -0.14 7.17 15.34
C LEU A 134 0.30 8.59 15.66
N VAL A 135 -0.56 9.56 15.36
CA VAL A 135 -0.27 10.98 15.59
C VAL A 135 -1.57 11.78 15.68
N ASP A 136 -1.57 12.82 16.49
CA ASP A 136 -2.65 13.80 16.44
C ASP A 136 -2.59 14.60 15.13
N ARG A 137 -3.66 14.52 14.36
CA ARG A 137 -3.86 15.22 13.08
C ARG A 137 -5.07 16.16 13.11
N ALA A 138 -5.53 16.55 14.28
CA ALA A 138 -6.74 17.40 14.45
C ALA A 138 -6.68 18.69 13.62
N GLY A 139 -5.49 19.29 13.44
CA GLY A 139 -5.29 20.47 12.61
C GLY A 139 -5.10 20.19 11.11
N MET A 140 -5.31 18.95 10.64
CA MET A 140 -5.07 18.56 9.24
C MET A 140 -6.39 18.15 8.56
N ASN A 141 -6.47 18.39 7.24
CA ASN A 141 -7.68 18.11 6.44
C ASN A 141 -7.99 16.60 6.30
N TYR A 142 -6.99 15.73 6.46
CA TYR A 142 -7.11 14.29 6.24
C TYR A 142 -6.62 13.52 7.46
N GLN A 143 -7.45 12.60 7.94
CA GLN A 143 -7.15 11.76 9.09
C GLN A 143 -6.11 10.68 8.79
N LEU A 144 -6.04 10.23 7.54
CA LEU A 144 -5.08 9.24 7.06
C LEU A 144 -4.16 9.87 6.01
N LEU A 145 -2.87 9.63 6.17
CA LEU A 145 -1.84 9.94 5.17
C LEU A 145 -1.18 8.63 4.76
N ILE A 146 -1.08 8.40 3.47
CA ILE A 146 -0.46 7.22 2.87
C ILE A 146 0.93 7.59 2.37
N GLY A 147 1.94 6.91 2.90
CA GLY A 147 3.35 7.15 2.56
C GLY A 147 3.87 6.25 1.45
N ARG A 148 5.13 6.53 1.04
CA ARG A 148 5.80 5.80 -0.07
C ARG A 148 5.89 4.29 0.13
N ASN A 149 5.93 3.79 1.37
CA ASN A 149 5.95 2.35 1.61
C ASN A 149 4.72 1.66 1.01
N PHE A 150 3.55 2.24 1.17
CA PHE A 150 2.31 1.74 0.54
C PHE A 150 2.31 1.96 -0.98
N LEU A 151 2.69 3.16 -1.43
CA LEU A 151 2.58 3.59 -2.82
C LEU A 151 3.52 2.82 -3.76
N LYS A 152 4.71 2.48 -3.27
CA LYS A 152 5.78 1.87 -4.07
C LYS A 152 5.34 0.58 -4.77
N GLY A 153 5.54 0.55 -6.08
CA GLY A 153 5.27 -0.63 -6.91
C GLY A 153 3.78 -0.91 -7.14
N SER A 154 2.87 0.00 -6.73
CA SER A 154 1.43 -0.23 -6.87
C SER A 154 0.69 0.98 -7.41
N LEU A 155 1.02 2.20 -6.96
CA LEU A 155 0.28 3.41 -7.30
C LEU A 155 1.18 4.48 -7.94
N LEU A 156 0.69 5.11 -9.01
CA LEU A 156 1.19 6.35 -9.58
C LEU A 156 0.28 7.49 -9.16
N ILE A 157 0.85 8.58 -8.62
CA ILE A 157 0.07 9.68 -8.08
C ILE A 157 -0.08 10.78 -9.12
N ASP A 158 -1.33 11.06 -9.47
CA ASP A 158 -1.72 12.24 -10.24
C ASP A 158 -2.04 13.40 -9.29
N SER A 159 -1.18 14.41 -9.28
CA SER A 159 -1.34 15.58 -8.41
C SER A 159 -2.48 16.52 -8.85
N GLY A 160 -3.00 16.36 -10.06
CA GLY A 160 -4.13 17.13 -10.60
C GLY A 160 -5.50 16.49 -10.35
N ALA A 161 -5.56 15.27 -9.78
CA ALA A 161 -6.80 14.51 -9.64
C ALA A 161 -7.05 14.08 -8.21
N THR A 162 -8.32 13.83 -7.88
CA THR A 162 -8.77 13.29 -6.59
C THR A 162 -9.87 12.26 -6.81
N TYR A 163 -9.96 11.26 -5.91
CA TYR A 163 -11.03 10.25 -5.89
C TYR A 163 -11.23 9.52 -7.23
N MET A 164 -10.11 9.14 -7.84
CA MET A 164 -10.10 8.38 -9.10
C MET A 164 -10.46 6.90 -8.88
N LEU A 165 -10.25 6.39 -7.67
CA LEU A 165 -10.38 5.00 -7.34
C LEU A 165 -11.51 4.78 -6.34
N SER A 166 -12.31 3.72 -6.58
CA SER A 166 -13.19 3.16 -5.56
C SER A 166 -12.51 1.97 -4.92
N PRO A 167 -12.49 1.87 -3.58
CA PRO A 167 -11.94 0.68 -2.91
C PRO A 167 -12.71 -0.57 -3.33
N ASP A 168 -11.99 -1.56 -3.87
CA ASP A 168 -12.51 -2.83 -4.38
C ASP A 168 -11.52 -3.95 -4.04
N CYS A 169 -11.34 -4.17 -2.73
CA CYS A 169 -10.51 -5.26 -2.25
C CYS A 169 -11.40 -6.37 -1.66
N PRO A 170 -11.10 -7.63 -1.96
CA PRO A 170 -11.81 -8.74 -1.32
C PRO A 170 -11.64 -8.68 0.20
N GLY A 171 -12.73 -8.97 0.92
CA GLY A 171 -12.81 -8.98 2.38
C GLY A 171 -11.96 -10.08 3.02
#